data_a71da6cf18c9d98b1f5474830089068b
#
_entry.id   a71da6cf18c9d98b1f5474830089068b
#
_cell.length_a   1.000
_cell.length_b   1.000
_cell.length_c   1.000
_cell.angle_alpha   90.00
_cell.angle_beta   90.00
_cell.angle_gamma   90.00
#
_symmetry.space_group_name_H-M   'P 1'
#
loop_
_entity.id
_entity.type
_entity.pdbx_description
1 polymer ?
#
loop_
_entity_poly.entity_id
_entity_poly.type
_entity_poly.pdbx_seq_one_letter_code
_entity_poly.pdbx_strand_id
1 'polypeptide(L)'
;MARLKVKYTEEIAPALMKKFQYKSVMQIPNLSKIIVNVGCGDSKNNAKEIEAICKDIATITGQKPIVTKARKSVANFKVREGENVGVMVTLRGDKMWEFLDRLFSVALPRVRDFRGINPNSFDGRGNYAMGLKEQLIFPEIEYDKVDKIRGMNIVICTTANTDEEAKELLSQIGAPFYA
;
A
#
# COMPACT_ATOMS: atom_id res chain seq x y z
N MET A 1 -6.32 -16.39 -11.01
CA MET A 1 -6.37 -14.97 -11.43
C MET A 1 -7.12 -14.20 -10.34
N ALA A 2 -6.58 -13.10 -9.83
CA ALA A 2 -7.20 -12.34 -8.74
C ALA A 2 -8.58 -11.80 -9.17
N ARG A 3 -9.59 -11.94 -8.29
CA ARG A 3 -10.98 -11.50 -8.53
C ARG A 3 -11.06 -10.03 -9.00
N LEU A 4 -10.31 -9.17 -8.34
CA LEU A 4 -10.28 -7.75 -8.63
C LEU A 4 -9.67 -7.42 -10.00
N LYS A 5 -8.71 -8.24 -10.46
CA LYS A 5 -8.12 -8.10 -11.80
C LYS A 5 -9.12 -8.44 -12.92
N VAL A 6 -9.93 -9.46 -12.70
CA VAL A 6 -11.03 -9.82 -13.64
C VAL A 6 -12.02 -8.66 -13.70
N LYS A 7 -12.49 -8.18 -12.55
CA LYS A 7 -13.38 -7.02 -12.46
C LYS A 7 -12.81 -5.77 -13.16
N TYR A 8 -11.51 -5.51 -12.98
CA TYR A 8 -10.85 -4.41 -13.68
C TYR A 8 -10.96 -4.56 -15.21
N THR A 9 -10.68 -5.73 -15.74
CA THR A 9 -10.68 -5.97 -17.19
C THR A 9 -12.08 -5.92 -17.81
N GLU A 10 -13.09 -6.49 -17.12
CA GLU A 10 -14.44 -6.66 -17.66
C GLU A 10 -15.33 -5.43 -17.44
N GLU A 11 -15.20 -4.76 -16.29
CA GLU A 11 -16.11 -3.69 -15.89
C GLU A 11 -15.44 -2.31 -15.84
N ILE A 12 -14.29 -2.21 -15.13
CA ILE A 12 -13.69 -0.90 -14.78
C ILE A 12 -13.04 -0.27 -16.01
N ALA A 13 -12.24 -1.01 -16.76
CA ALA A 13 -11.52 -0.47 -17.90
C ALA A 13 -12.47 0.08 -18.99
N PRO A 14 -13.57 -0.61 -19.38
CA PRO A 14 -14.55 -0.03 -20.30
C PRO A 14 -15.29 1.18 -19.75
N ALA A 15 -15.57 1.23 -18.43
CA ALA A 15 -16.23 2.35 -17.79
C ALA A 15 -15.34 3.61 -17.79
N LEU A 16 -14.05 3.46 -17.46
CA LEU A 16 -13.07 4.55 -17.52
C LEU A 16 -12.86 5.06 -18.95
N MET A 17 -12.82 4.15 -19.94
CA MET A 17 -12.70 4.53 -21.35
C MET A 17 -13.85 5.42 -21.80
N LYS A 18 -15.08 5.11 -21.38
CA LYS A 18 -16.28 5.92 -21.70
C LYS A 18 -16.27 7.25 -20.98
N LYS A 19 -15.87 7.28 -19.70
CA LYS A 19 -15.91 8.49 -18.86
C LYS A 19 -14.89 9.53 -19.32
N PHE A 20 -13.66 9.12 -19.59
CA PHE A 20 -12.57 10.03 -19.97
C PHE A 20 -12.32 10.10 -21.49
N GLN A 21 -13.09 9.37 -22.30
CA GLN A 21 -13.04 9.38 -23.76
C GLN A 21 -11.63 9.11 -24.33
N TYR A 22 -10.93 8.12 -23.77
CA TYR A 22 -9.60 7.76 -24.26
C TYR A 22 -9.62 7.27 -25.70
N LYS A 23 -8.62 7.66 -26.48
CA LYS A 23 -8.46 7.26 -27.90
C LYS A 23 -7.95 5.82 -28.06
N SER A 24 -7.25 5.30 -27.07
CA SER A 24 -6.65 3.96 -27.10
C SER A 24 -6.85 3.24 -25.77
N VAL A 25 -7.04 1.93 -25.83
CA VAL A 25 -7.12 1.06 -24.65
C VAL A 25 -5.85 1.16 -23.77
N MET A 26 -4.69 1.42 -24.39
CA MET A 26 -3.42 1.57 -23.66
C MET A 26 -3.31 2.83 -22.82
N GLN A 27 -4.21 3.81 -23.02
CA GLN A 27 -4.26 5.04 -22.22
C GLN A 27 -5.05 4.87 -20.92
N ILE A 28 -5.81 3.79 -20.80
CA ILE A 28 -6.64 3.54 -19.60
C ILE A 28 -5.74 3.38 -18.39
N PRO A 29 -5.98 4.14 -17.30
CA PRO A 29 -5.18 4.03 -16.08
C PRO A 29 -5.28 2.63 -15.48
N ASN A 30 -4.14 2.09 -15.08
CA ASN A 30 -4.00 0.76 -14.49
C ASN A 30 -3.13 0.85 -13.22
N LEU A 31 -3.19 -0.18 -12.38
CA LEU A 31 -2.30 -0.32 -11.26
C LEU A 31 -0.91 -0.79 -11.72
N SER A 32 0.13 -0.09 -11.31
CA SER A 32 1.52 -0.42 -11.64
C SER A 32 2.18 -1.27 -10.55
N LYS A 33 2.10 -0.81 -9.31
CA LYS A 33 2.67 -1.47 -8.13
C LYS A 33 2.01 -0.94 -6.86
N ILE A 34 2.12 -1.72 -5.78
CA ILE A 34 1.82 -1.29 -4.42
C ILE A 34 3.08 -1.43 -3.58
N ILE A 35 3.41 -0.39 -2.84
CA ILE A 35 4.55 -0.38 -1.93
C ILE A 35 4.00 -0.32 -0.51
N VAL A 36 4.42 -1.28 0.31
CA VAL A 36 4.16 -1.27 1.76
C VAL A 36 5.47 -1.02 2.47
N ASN A 37 5.51 0.00 3.31
CA ASN A 37 6.69 0.40 4.05
C ASN A 37 6.40 0.56 5.54
N VAL A 38 7.27 0.04 6.39
CA VAL A 38 7.25 0.24 7.84
C VAL A 38 8.55 0.91 8.25
N GLY A 39 8.45 2.07 8.92
CA GLY A 39 9.61 2.76 9.48
C GLY A 39 10.10 2.08 10.76
N CYS A 40 11.40 1.84 10.86
CA CYS A 40 12.06 1.21 12.01
C CYS A 40 12.92 2.20 12.81
N GLY A 41 12.52 3.48 12.88
CA GLY A 41 13.31 4.53 13.51
C GLY A 41 13.71 4.25 14.97
N ASP A 42 12.82 3.62 15.73
CA ASP A 42 13.03 3.27 17.14
C ASP A 42 13.86 1.99 17.32
N SER A 43 13.90 1.14 16.30
CA SER A 43 14.47 -0.23 16.36
C SER A 43 15.73 -0.41 15.52
N LYS A 44 16.42 0.68 15.19
CA LYS A 44 17.59 0.70 14.27
C LYS A 44 18.67 -0.33 14.61
N ASN A 45 18.91 -0.56 15.89
CA ASN A 45 19.98 -1.42 16.40
C ASN A 45 19.46 -2.79 16.91
N ASN A 46 18.17 -3.05 16.84
CA ASN A 46 17.56 -4.28 17.32
C ASN A 46 17.22 -5.21 16.16
N ALA A 47 18.12 -6.14 15.85
CA ALA A 47 17.95 -7.11 14.77
C ALA A 47 16.68 -7.98 14.96
N LYS A 48 16.36 -8.35 16.21
CA LYS A 48 15.19 -9.19 16.51
C LYS A 48 13.86 -8.48 16.16
N GLU A 49 13.76 -7.19 16.47
CA GLU A 49 12.57 -6.39 16.13
C GLU A 49 12.42 -6.23 14.61
N ILE A 50 13.54 -6.05 13.89
CA ILE A 50 13.52 -5.96 12.42
C ILE A 50 13.07 -7.27 11.80
N GLU A 51 13.52 -8.40 12.35
CA GLU A 51 13.08 -9.72 11.91
C GLU A 51 11.58 -9.95 12.17
N ALA A 52 11.06 -9.50 13.31
CA ALA A 52 9.63 -9.55 13.63
C ALA A 52 8.83 -8.73 12.60
N ILE A 53 9.24 -7.50 12.29
CA ILE A 53 8.60 -6.67 11.26
C ILE A 53 8.65 -7.35 9.88
N CYS A 54 9.78 -7.96 9.54
CA CYS A 54 9.90 -8.70 8.28
C CYS A 54 8.94 -9.89 8.21
N LYS A 55 8.74 -10.61 9.32
CA LYS A 55 7.78 -11.73 9.40
C LYS A 55 6.35 -11.22 9.23
N ASP A 56 5.98 -10.14 9.94
CA ASP A 56 4.64 -9.55 9.84
C ASP A 56 4.32 -9.12 8.40
N ILE A 57 5.23 -8.35 7.76
CA ILE A 57 5.04 -7.92 6.38
C ILE A 57 5.00 -9.11 5.42
N ALA A 58 5.85 -10.11 5.62
CA ALA A 58 5.84 -11.31 4.78
C ALA A 58 4.52 -12.09 4.90
N THR A 59 3.96 -12.17 6.11
CA THR A 59 2.66 -12.81 6.37
C THR A 59 1.53 -12.05 5.70
N ILE A 60 1.49 -10.72 5.82
CA ILE A 60 0.46 -9.85 5.21
C ILE A 60 0.51 -9.91 3.68
N THR A 61 1.72 -9.83 3.11
CA THR A 61 1.88 -9.63 1.66
C THR A 61 2.15 -10.90 0.87
N GLY A 62 2.52 -12.00 1.55
CA GLY A 62 2.94 -13.24 0.90
C GLY A 62 4.25 -13.10 0.10
N GLN A 63 5.05 -12.06 0.39
CA GLN A 63 6.33 -11.80 -0.27
C GLN A 63 7.38 -11.37 0.74
N LYS A 64 8.61 -11.89 0.60
CA LYS A 64 9.74 -11.51 1.47
C LYS A 64 10.06 -10.02 1.31
N PRO A 65 10.02 -9.23 2.39
CA PRO A 65 10.34 -7.82 2.35
C PRO A 65 11.86 -7.59 2.32
N ILE A 66 12.25 -6.36 2.01
CA ILE A 66 13.64 -5.89 1.99
C ILE A 66 13.83 -4.91 3.14
N VAL A 67 14.91 -5.09 3.90
CA VAL A 67 15.34 -4.11 4.90
C VAL A 67 16.03 -2.95 4.20
N THR A 68 15.53 -1.75 4.40
CA THR A 68 16.09 -0.53 3.81
C THR A 68 17.14 0.07 4.73
N LYS A 69 18.30 0.43 4.16
CA LYS A 69 19.42 1.02 4.88
C LYS A 69 19.58 2.50 4.57
N ALA A 70 20.07 3.26 5.53
CA ALA A 70 20.39 4.67 5.35
C ALA A 70 21.51 4.85 4.33
N ARG A 71 21.33 5.78 3.39
CA ARG A 71 22.31 6.10 2.34
C ARG A 71 23.34 7.13 2.78
N LYS A 72 23.01 7.96 3.77
CA LYS A 72 23.87 9.03 4.29
C LYS A 72 23.69 9.15 5.80
N SER A 73 24.76 9.52 6.49
CA SER A 73 24.72 9.85 7.90
C SER A 73 24.07 11.21 8.13
N VAL A 74 23.08 11.30 9.03
CA VAL A 74 22.39 12.55 9.39
C VAL A 74 22.37 12.67 10.90
N ALA A 75 23.15 13.62 11.44
CA ALA A 75 23.34 13.82 12.88
C ALA A 75 22.03 14.16 13.61
N ASN A 76 21.18 15.02 13.03
CA ASN A 76 19.90 15.44 13.61
C ASN A 76 18.95 14.26 13.87
N PHE A 77 18.98 13.24 13.02
CA PHE A 77 18.17 12.04 13.17
C PHE A 77 18.92 10.88 13.83
N LYS A 78 20.15 11.13 14.30
CA LYS A 78 21.00 10.09 14.91
C LYS A 78 21.10 8.83 14.05
N VAL A 79 21.26 9.00 12.73
CA VAL A 79 21.37 7.92 11.76
C VAL A 79 22.74 7.92 11.13
N ARG A 80 23.37 6.74 11.08
CA ARG A 80 24.63 6.51 10.38
C ARG A 80 24.36 5.79 9.05
N GLU A 81 25.24 6.00 8.10
CA GLU A 81 25.22 5.27 6.84
C GLU A 81 25.29 3.76 7.07
N GLY A 82 24.46 3.00 6.37
CA GLY A 82 24.35 1.54 6.52
C GLY A 82 23.42 1.06 7.64
N GLU A 83 22.93 1.94 8.52
CA GLU A 83 21.95 1.56 9.55
C GLU A 83 20.60 1.20 8.93
N ASN A 84 19.89 0.27 9.58
CA ASN A 84 18.55 -0.13 9.15
C ASN A 84 17.55 0.98 9.50
N VAL A 85 16.78 1.43 8.52
CA VAL A 85 15.81 2.55 8.67
C VAL A 85 14.37 2.08 8.55
N GLY A 86 14.14 1.04 7.78
CA GLY A 86 12.80 0.54 7.54
C GLY A 86 12.78 -0.82 6.88
N VAL A 87 11.57 -1.34 6.71
CA VAL A 87 11.29 -2.57 5.98
C VAL A 87 10.27 -2.27 4.90
N MET A 88 10.53 -2.68 3.67
CA MET A 88 9.70 -2.35 2.51
C MET A 88 9.45 -3.60 1.65
N VAL A 89 8.26 -3.67 1.07
CA VAL A 89 7.91 -4.64 0.02
C VAL A 89 7.25 -3.93 -1.14
N THR A 90 7.54 -4.37 -2.37
CA THR A 90 6.89 -3.90 -3.59
C THR A 90 6.13 -5.05 -4.22
N LEU A 91 4.82 -4.90 -4.31
CA LEU A 91 3.90 -5.88 -4.87
C LEU A 91 3.56 -5.52 -6.32
N ARG A 92 3.51 -6.52 -7.20
CA ARG A 92 3.14 -6.41 -8.60
C ARG A 92 2.31 -7.61 -9.05
N GLY A 93 1.66 -7.49 -10.20
CA GLY A 93 0.89 -8.59 -10.79
C GLY A 93 -0.25 -9.08 -9.88
N ASP A 94 -0.50 -10.37 -9.86
CA ASP A 94 -1.64 -10.95 -9.12
C ASP A 94 -1.55 -10.71 -7.60
N LYS A 95 -0.35 -10.76 -7.00
CA LYS A 95 -0.16 -10.44 -5.57
C LYS A 95 -0.58 -9.02 -5.21
N MET A 96 -0.37 -8.06 -6.09
CA MET A 96 -0.80 -6.68 -5.91
C MET A 96 -2.33 -6.58 -5.88
N TRP A 97 -3.02 -7.25 -6.81
CA TRP A 97 -4.47 -7.24 -6.87
C TRP A 97 -5.13 -7.94 -5.68
N GLU A 98 -4.57 -9.07 -5.25
CA GLU A 98 -5.05 -9.79 -4.06
C GLU A 98 -4.84 -8.99 -2.77
N PHE A 99 -3.69 -8.34 -2.64
CA PHE A 99 -3.43 -7.47 -1.49
C PHE A 99 -4.41 -6.30 -1.45
N LEU A 100 -4.68 -5.67 -2.58
CA LEU A 100 -5.60 -4.53 -2.66
C LEU A 100 -7.04 -4.94 -2.32
N ASP A 101 -7.48 -6.09 -2.80
CA ASP A 101 -8.80 -6.65 -2.47
C ASP A 101 -8.96 -6.89 -0.96
N ARG A 102 -7.98 -7.52 -0.32
CA ARG A 102 -7.98 -7.73 1.13
C ARG A 102 -7.90 -6.42 1.91
N LEU A 103 -7.10 -5.46 1.44
CA LEU A 103 -6.98 -4.15 2.06
C LEU A 103 -8.33 -3.43 2.11
N PHE A 104 -9.06 -3.35 0.99
CA PHE A 104 -10.31 -2.59 0.92
C PHE A 104 -11.50 -3.34 1.50
N SER A 105 -11.60 -4.66 1.28
CA SER A 105 -12.77 -5.44 1.69
C SER A 105 -12.69 -5.95 3.12
N VAL A 106 -11.48 -6.18 3.67
CA VAL A 106 -11.31 -6.82 4.97
C VAL A 106 -10.58 -5.93 5.97
N ALA A 107 -9.40 -5.38 5.59
CA ALA A 107 -8.54 -4.69 6.54
C ALA A 107 -9.08 -3.31 6.92
N LEU A 108 -9.47 -2.47 5.96
CA LEU A 108 -9.96 -1.12 6.24
C LEU A 108 -11.23 -1.09 7.09
N PRO A 109 -12.26 -1.94 6.87
CA PRO A 109 -13.43 -1.97 7.74
C PRO A 109 -13.13 -2.35 9.20
N ARG A 110 -11.99 -3.00 9.46
CA ARG A 110 -11.55 -3.36 10.82
C ARG A 110 -10.81 -2.24 11.55
N VAL A 111 -10.46 -1.15 10.84
CA VAL A 111 -9.85 0.02 11.47
C VAL A 111 -10.85 0.65 12.44
N ARG A 112 -10.40 0.91 13.67
CA ARG A 112 -11.21 1.56 14.69
C ARG A 112 -11.65 2.96 14.22
N ASP A 113 -12.94 3.27 14.36
CA ASP A 113 -13.55 4.54 13.94
C ASP A 113 -13.30 4.89 12.45
N PHE A 114 -13.31 3.88 11.59
CA PHE A 114 -13.08 4.09 10.17
C PHE A 114 -14.21 4.90 9.54
N ARG A 115 -13.86 6.04 8.93
CA ARG A 115 -14.79 6.95 8.23
C ARG A 115 -14.53 7.05 6.73
N GLY A 116 -13.59 6.27 6.22
CA GLY A 116 -13.13 6.35 4.85
C GLY A 116 -11.67 6.80 4.73
N ILE A 117 -11.13 6.74 3.53
CA ILE A 117 -9.76 7.18 3.20
C ILE A 117 -9.77 8.60 2.62
N ASN A 118 -8.70 9.35 2.82
CA ASN A 118 -8.61 10.74 2.40
C ASN A 118 -8.59 10.86 0.86
N PRO A 119 -9.55 11.56 0.23
CA PRO A 119 -9.56 11.74 -1.22
C PRO A 119 -8.47 12.68 -1.76
N ASN A 120 -7.76 13.43 -0.88
CA ASN A 120 -6.76 14.42 -1.27
C ASN A 120 -5.31 13.93 -1.07
N SER A 121 -5.10 12.63 -0.82
CA SER A 121 -3.75 12.06 -0.59
C SER A 121 -3.10 11.55 -1.88
N PHE A 122 -3.31 12.27 -2.98
CA PHE A 122 -2.64 12.03 -4.26
C PHE A 122 -1.41 12.94 -4.41
N ASP A 123 -0.48 12.55 -5.27
CA ASP A 123 0.81 13.23 -5.48
C ASP A 123 0.84 14.21 -6.67
N GLY A 124 -0.29 14.46 -7.34
CA GLY A 124 -0.38 15.26 -8.56
C GLY A 124 -0.08 14.47 -9.85
N ARG A 125 0.30 13.20 -9.73
CA ARG A 125 0.62 12.30 -10.85
C ARG A 125 -0.14 10.97 -10.80
N GLY A 126 -1.26 10.95 -10.09
CA GLY A 126 -2.12 9.79 -9.99
C GLY A 126 -1.64 8.68 -9.06
N ASN A 127 -0.64 8.88 -8.21
CA ASN A 127 -0.30 7.93 -7.16
C ASN A 127 -0.98 8.32 -5.85
N TYR A 128 -1.41 7.31 -5.11
CA TYR A 128 -2.13 7.49 -3.86
C TYR A 128 -1.33 6.94 -2.68
N ALA A 129 -1.26 7.70 -1.58
CA ALA A 129 -0.56 7.28 -0.37
C ALA A 129 -1.50 7.32 0.83
N MET A 130 -1.44 6.29 1.67
CA MET A 130 -2.19 6.21 2.93
C MET A 130 -1.32 5.63 4.05
N GLY A 131 -1.57 6.11 5.28
CA GLY A 131 -0.97 5.58 6.49
C GLY A 131 -1.97 4.75 7.29
N LEU A 132 -1.54 3.58 7.74
CA LEU A 132 -2.25 2.75 8.70
C LEU A 132 -1.54 2.85 10.04
N LYS A 133 -2.30 2.98 11.13
CA LYS A 133 -1.73 3.14 12.47
C LYS A 133 -1.30 1.80 13.08
N GLU A 134 -1.95 0.71 12.70
CA GLU A 134 -1.82 -0.60 13.32
C GLU A 134 -1.77 -1.72 12.27
N GLN A 135 -0.84 -2.68 12.41
CA GLN A 135 -0.79 -3.87 11.58
C GLN A 135 -1.88 -4.90 11.93
N LEU A 136 -2.50 -4.80 13.10
CA LEU A 136 -3.50 -5.75 13.61
C LEU A 136 -4.82 -5.75 12.82
N ILE A 137 -5.02 -4.78 11.94
CA ILE A 137 -6.20 -4.75 11.06
C ILE A 137 -6.20 -5.89 10.03
N PHE A 138 -5.02 -6.45 9.74
CA PHE A 138 -4.90 -7.60 8.85
C PHE A 138 -5.21 -8.90 9.60
N PRO A 139 -6.16 -9.71 9.12
CA PRO A 139 -6.57 -10.95 9.79
C PRO A 139 -5.48 -12.02 9.86
N GLU A 140 -4.46 -11.90 9.01
CA GLU A 140 -3.31 -12.80 8.96
C GLU A 140 -2.36 -12.64 10.16
N ILE A 141 -2.49 -11.53 10.90
CA ILE A 141 -1.66 -11.23 12.06
C ILE A 141 -2.38 -11.66 13.35
N GLU A 142 -1.79 -12.57 14.08
CA GLU A 142 -2.28 -13.00 15.40
C GLU A 142 -1.77 -12.03 16.48
N TYR A 143 -2.69 -11.50 17.30
CA TYR A 143 -2.37 -10.54 18.35
C TYR A 143 -1.29 -11.04 19.32
N ASP A 144 -1.33 -12.32 19.68
CA ASP A 144 -0.40 -12.92 20.66
C ASP A 144 1.05 -13.05 20.14
N LYS A 145 1.25 -12.93 18.83
CA LYS A 145 2.57 -13.04 18.19
C LYS A 145 3.24 -11.69 17.89
N VAL A 146 2.52 -10.59 18.16
CA VAL A 146 3.00 -9.23 17.86
C VAL A 146 3.74 -8.65 19.06
N ASP A 147 5.03 -8.33 18.86
CA ASP A 147 5.85 -7.70 19.92
C ASP A 147 5.43 -6.25 20.18
N LYS A 148 5.14 -5.49 19.15
CA LYS A 148 4.79 -4.07 19.22
C LYS A 148 3.84 -3.69 18.09
N ILE A 149 2.84 -2.88 18.42
CA ILE A 149 1.96 -2.25 17.43
C ILE A 149 2.75 -1.25 16.62
N ARG A 150 2.72 -1.40 15.29
CA ARG A 150 3.46 -0.54 14.34
C ARG A 150 2.55 -0.08 13.23
N GLY A 151 2.72 1.17 12.86
CA GLY A 151 2.09 1.73 11.68
C GLY A 151 2.82 1.35 10.40
N MET A 152 2.12 1.43 9.28
CA MET A 152 2.68 1.24 7.95
C MET A 152 2.14 2.24 6.95
N ASN A 153 2.95 2.57 5.96
CA ASN A 153 2.56 3.39 4.84
C ASN A 153 2.33 2.49 3.62
N ILE A 154 1.20 2.68 2.96
CA ILE A 154 0.85 1.99 1.72
C ILE A 154 0.78 3.03 0.61
N VAL A 155 1.56 2.80 -0.46
CA VAL A 155 1.56 3.66 -1.64
C VAL A 155 1.08 2.84 -2.83
N ILE A 156 0.00 3.30 -3.45
CA ILE A 156 -0.60 2.69 -4.63
C ILE A 156 -0.14 3.52 -5.84
N CYS A 157 0.70 2.94 -6.67
CA CYS A 157 1.18 3.58 -7.89
C CYS A 157 0.32 3.15 -9.07
N THR A 158 -0.20 4.13 -9.80
CA THR A 158 -0.99 3.92 -11.01
C THR A 158 -0.26 4.41 -12.26
N THR A 159 -0.81 4.16 -13.41
CA THR A 159 -0.36 4.71 -14.70
C THR A 159 -1.20 5.92 -15.12
N ALA A 160 -2.06 6.44 -14.24
CA ALA A 160 -2.85 7.62 -14.51
C ALA A 160 -1.95 8.86 -14.68
N ASN A 161 -2.38 9.78 -15.53
CA ASN A 161 -1.67 11.05 -15.74
C ASN A 161 -2.14 12.14 -14.77
N THR A 162 -3.38 12.04 -14.30
CA THR A 162 -4.01 13.01 -13.39
C THR A 162 -4.56 12.32 -12.14
N ASP A 163 -4.69 13.09 -11.06
CA ASP A 163 -5.25 12.57 -9.81
C ASP A 163 -6.74 12.23 -9.94
N GLU A 164 -7.46 12.92 -10.82
CA GLU A 164 -8.88 12.64 -11.08
C GLU A 164 -9.08 11.27 -11.71
N GLU A 165 -8.25 10.90 -12.68
CA GLU A 165 -8.27 9.57 -13.31
C GLU A 165 -7.96 8.48 -12.28
N ALA A 166 -6.94 8.71 -11.43
CA ALA A 166 -6.56 7.77 -10.40
C ALA A 166 -7.63 7.62 -9.30
N LYS A 167 -8.25 8.72 -8.89
CA LYS A 167 -9.35 8.72 -7.92
C LYS A 167 -10.53 7.91 -8.43
N GLU A 168 -10.90 8.11 -9.69
CA GLU A 168 -11.98 7.37 -10.31
C GLU A 168 -11.65 5.87 -10.43
N LEU A 169 -10.43 5.54 -10.86
CA LEU A 169 -9.94 4.16 -10.89
C LEU A 169 -10.07 3.49 -9.52
N LEU A 170 -9.54 4.11 -8.46
CA LEU A 170 -9.58 3.56 -7.12
C LEU A 170 -11.00 3.46 -6.58
N SER A 171 -11.87 4.45 -6.85
CA SER A 171 -13.28 4.42 -6.46
C SER A 171 -14.02 3.23 -7.09
N GLN A 172 -13.82 2.96 -8.37
CA GLN A 172 -14.44 1.81 -9.06
C GLN A 172 -13.87 0.47 -8.60
N ILE A 173 -12.61 0.41 -8.19
CA ILE A 173 -11.99 -0.76 -7.55
C ILE A 173 -12.66 -1.05 -6.21
N GLY A 174 -13.20 -0.03 -5.52
CA GLY A 174 -13.86 -0.16 -4.23
C GLY A 174 -13.15 0.56 -3.10
N ALA A 175 -12.30 1.53 -3.38
CA ALA A 175 -11.67 2.37 -2.36
C ALA A 175 -12.72 3.20 -1.62
N PRO A 176 -12.85 3.07 -0.28
CA PRO A 176 -13.86 3.77 0.52
C PRO A 176 -13.41 5.20 0.84
N PHE A 177 -13.47 6.11 -0.12
CA PHE A 177 -13.20 7.52 0.13
C PHE A 177 -14.29 8.14 1.02
N TYR A 178 -13.91 9.01 1.97
CA TYR A 178 -14.91 9.81 2.67
C TYR A 178 -15.38 10.98 1.79
N ALA A 179 -16.63 11.39 2.02
CA ALA A 179 -17.27 12.46 1.28
C ALA A 179 -16.73 13.84 1.69
#